data_30672575470abe05a6d62d4784925bfc
#
_entry.id   30672575470abe05a6d62d4784925bfc
#
_cell.length_a   1.000
_cell.length_b   1.000
_cell.length_c   1.000
_cell.angle_alpha   90.00
_cell.angle_beta   90.00
_cell.angle_gamma   90.00
#
_symmetry.space_group_name_H-M   'P 1'
#
loop_
_entity.id
_entity.type
_entity.pdbx_description
1 polymer ?
#
loop_
_entity_poly.entity_id
_entity_poly.type
_entity_poly.pdbx_seq_one_letter_code
_entity_poly.pdbx_strand_id
1 'polypeptide(L)'
;SRGLGDVYKRQPLMKTENVEFLWDSEIVTLLHNEKLTGIRTRNVKTGEESTLACDGVFVSIGRKPSTELVKDQIEIDPAGYIIADESTRTNIPGVFAVGDVRTKALRQVVTAVADGATAVHYAEEYLAGGM
;
A
#
# COMPACT_ATOMS: atom_id res chain seq x y z
N SER A 1 4.73 -12.16 -6.50
CA SER A 1 5.43 -11.69 -5.31
C SER A 1 6.94 -11.89 -5.46
N ARG A 2 7.73 -10.83 -5.33
CA ARG A 2 9.20 -10.87 -5.45
C ARG A 2 9.90 -10.89 -4.09
N GLY A 3 9.19 -11.06 -2.97
CA GLY A 3 9.73 -10.96 -1.62
C GLY A 3 9.71 -12.27 -0.84
N LEU A 4 10.77 -12.53 -0.06
CA LEU A 4 10.87 -13.66 0.87
C LEU A 4 9.90 -13.55 2.07
N GLY A 5 9.40 -12.35 2.38
CA GLY A 5 8.51 -12.11 3.53
C GLY A 5 7.16 -12.82 3.48
N ASP A 6 6.76 -13.34 2.32
CA ASP A 6 5.47 -14.00 2.13
C ASP A 6 5.52 -15.54 2.22
N VAL A 7 6.67 -16.13 2.48
CA VAL A 7 6.82 -17.61 2.52
C VAL A 7 5.87 -18.22 3.56
N TYR A 8 5.77 -17.63 4.74
CA TYR A 8 4.88 -18.11 5.80
C TYR A 8 3.39 -17.99 5.46
N LYS A 9 3.02 -16.98 4.65
CA LYS A 9 1.63 -16.77 4.20
C LYS A 9 1.28 -17.65 3.00
N ARG A 10 2.24 -17.93 2.14
CA ARG A 10 2.04 -18.73 0.92
C ARG A 10 1.85 -20.21 1.19
N GLN A 11 2.64 -20.78 2.12
CA GLN A 11 2.58 -22.20 2.44
C GLN A 11 1.19 -22.71 2.89
N PRO A 12 0.47 -22.03 3.79
CA PRO A 12 -0.90 -22.40 4.12
C PRO A 12 -1.84 -22.38 2.91
N LEU A 13 -1.76 -21.31 2.07
CA LEU A 13 -2.60 -21.19 0.88
C LEU A 13 -2.36 -22.32 -0.12
N MET A 14 -1.09 -22.74 -0.32
CA MET A 14 -0.75 -23.82 -1.25
C MET A 14 -1.28 -25.20 -0.81
N LYS A 15 -1.71 -25.32 0.47
CA LYS A 15 -2.28 -26.56 1.03
C LYS A 15 -3.81 -26.50 1.15
N THR A 16 -4.42 -25.40 0.72
CA THR A 16 -5.86 -25.19 0.86
C THR A 16 -6.56 -25.72 -0.39
N GLU A 17 -7.47 -26.67 -0.22
CA GLU A 17 -8.12 -27.42 -1.32
C GLU A 17 -8.95 -26.54 -2.27
N ASN A 18 -9.50 -25.43 -1.79
CA ASN A 18 -10.34 -24.52 -2.58
C ASN A 18 -9.58 -23.29 -3.11
N VAL A 19 -8.25 -23.38 -3.21
CA VAL A 19 -7.39 -22.30 -3.75
C VAL A 19 -6.69 -22.78 -5.00
N GLU A 20 -6.86 -22.04 -6.08
CA GLU A 20 -6.16 -22.23 -7.34
C GLU A 20 -5.16 -21.10 -7.58
N PHE A 21 -4.00 -21.42 -8.14
CA PHE A 21 -2.93 -20.48 -8.44
C PHE A 21 -2.77 -20.31 -9.94
N LEU A 22 -3.00 -19.11 -10.43
CA LEU A 22 -2.68 -18.72 -11.81
C LEU A 22 -1.28 -18.07 -11.83
N TRP A 23 -0.28 -18.88 -12.13
CA TRP A 23 1.10 -18.42 -12.22
C TRP A 23 1.38 -17.65 -13.50
N ASP A 24 2.37 -16.75 -13.44
CA ASP A 24 2.82 -15.97 -14.59
C ASP A 24 1.67 -15.21 -15.28
N SER A 25 0.69 -14.77 -14.54
CA SER A 25 -0.53 -14.16 -15.05
C SER A 25 -0.73 -12.74 -14.52
N GLU A 26 -1.26 -11.89 -15.39
CA GLU A 26 -1.73 -10.54 -15.03
C GLU A 26 -3.21 -10.38 -15.39
N ILE A 27 -3.92 -9.53 -14.66
CA ILE A 27 -5.30 -9.16 -15.00
C ILE A 27 -5.24 -8.07 -16.06
N VAL A 28 -5.88 -8.33 -17.21
CA VAL A 28 -5.96 -7.39 -18.33
C VAL A 28 -7.23 -6.55 -18.26
N THR A 29 -8.35 -7.18 -17.88
CA THR A 29 -9.67 -6.52 -17.89
C THR A 29 -10.55 -7.12 -16.82
N LEU A 30 -11.37 -6.28 -16.19
CA LEU A 30 -12.48 -6.69 -15.35
C LEU A 30 -13.73 -6.87 -16.24
N LEU A 31 -14.39 -8.00 -16.13
CA LEU A 31 -15.63 -8.29 -16.86
C LEU A 31 -16.82 -8.02 -15.94
N HIS A 32 -17.75 -7.21 -16.39
CA HIS A 32 -18.90 -6.81 -15.58
C HIS A 32 -20.12 -6.45 -16.46
N ASN A 33 -21.29 -6.56 -15.87
CA ASN A 33 -22.50 -5.88 -16.28
C ASN A 33 -22.91 -4.92 -15.14
N GLU A 34 -23.96 -5.19 -14.40
CA GLU A 34 -24.28 -4.44 -13.16
C GLU A 34 -23.34 -4.82 -12.01
N LYS A 35 -22.76 -6.01 -12.04
CA LYS A 35 -21.79 -6.53 -11.06
C LYS A 35 -20.59 -7.13 -11.77
N LEU A 36 -19.51 -7.35 -11.03
CA LEU A 36 -18.39 -8.12 -11.53
C LEU A 36 -18.84 -9.54 -11.88
N THR A 37 -18.47 -10.01 -13.05
CA THR A 37 -18.79 -11.37 -13.55
C THR A 37 -17.55 -12.21 -13.79
N GLY A 38 -16.37 -11.58 -13.82
CA GLY A 38 -15.13 -12.27 -14.06
C GLY A 38 -13.98 -11.34 -14.36
N ILE A 39 -12.86 -11.95 -14.70
CA ILE A 39 -11.63 -11.26 -15.13
C ILE A 39 -11.13 -11.89 -16.41
N ARG A 40 -10.48 -11.08 -17.26
CA ARG A 40 -9.62 -11.57 -18.32
C ARG A 40 -8.19 -11.50 -17.83
N THR A 41 -7.48 -12.61 -17.95
CA THR A 41 -6.07 -12.73 -17.58
C THR A 41 -5.23 -12.97 -18.82
N ARG A 42 -3.96 -12.58 -18.75
CA ARG A 42 -2.95 -12.88 -19.77
C ARG A 42 -1.75 -13.52 -19.10
N ASN A 43 -1.29 -14.65 -19.64
CA ASN A 43 -0.03 -15.24 -19.23
C ASN A 43 1.12 -14.39 -19.76
N VAL A 44 1.97 -13.88 -18.88
CA VAL A 44 3.06 -12.95 -19.25
C VAL A 44 4.22 -13.62 -20.00
N LYS A 45 4.29 -14.97 -19.99
CA LYS A 45 5.32 -15.74 -20.71
C LYS A 45 4.85 -16.16 -22.10
N THR A 46 3.60 -16.61 -22.22
CA THR A 46 3.06 -17.15 -23.49
C THR A 46 2.26 -16.11 -24.25
N GLY A 47 1.77 -15.06 -23.61
CA GLY A 47 0.85 -14.09 -24.18
C GLY A 47 -0.60 -14.59 -24.28
N GLU A 48 -0.88 -15.82 -23.89
CA GLU A 48 -2.22 -16.41 -23.98
C GLU A 48 -3.19 -15.73 -23.02
N GLU A 49 -4.37 -15.41 -23.53
CA GLU A 49 -5.45 -14.82 -22.72
C GLU A 49 -6.50 -15.88 -22.36
N SER A 50 -7.00 -15.80 -21.15
CA SER A 50 -8.09 -16.62 -20.64
C SER A 50 -9.08 -15.82 -19.82
N THR A 51 -10.28 -16.36 -19.64
CA THR A 51 -11.33 -15.74 -18.85
C THR A 51 -11.62 -16.60 -17.62
N LEU A 52 -11.65 -15.98 -16.46
CA LEU A 52 -12.00 -16.60 -15.19
C LEU A 52 -13.26 -15.93 -14.64
N ALA A 53 -14.32 -16.70 -14.38
CA ALA A 53 -15.52 -16.21 -13.71
C ALA A 53 -15.21 -15.98 -12.23
N CYS A 54 -15.59 -14.82 -11.69
CA CYS A 54 -15.49 -14.51 -10.26
C CYS A 54 -16.47 -13.40 -9.88
N ASP A 55 -16.87 -13.37 -8.61
CA ASP A 55 -17.79 -12.40 -8.03
C ASP A 55 -17.08 -11.22 -7.37
N GLY A 56 -15.78 -11.31 -7.16
CA GLY A 56 -14.96 -10.27 -6.51
C GLY A 56 -13.50 -10.38 -6.86
N VAL A 57 -12.80 -9.25 -6.83
CA VAL A 57 -11.35 -9.14 -7.04
C VAL A 57 -10.72 -8.32 -5.92
N PHE A 58 -9.76 -8.91 -5.23
CA PHE A 58 -8.95 -8.22 -4.23
C PHE A 58 -7.56 -7.91 -4.81
N VAL A 59 -7.26 -6.63 -4.96
CA VAL A 59 -5.98 -6.18 -5.48
C VAL A 59 -4.98 -6.05 -4.33
N SER A 60 -3.95 -6.89 -4.33
CA SER A 60 -2.91 -6.95 -3.29
C SER A 60 -1.50 -6.92 -3.90
N ILE A 61 -1.25 -5.99 -4.82
CA ILE A 61 0.02 -5.88 -5.58
C ILE A 61 1.01 -4.87 -5.00
N GLY A 62 0.72 -4.36 -3.80
CA GLY A 62 1.48 -3.31 -3.13
C GLY A 62 0.74 -1.98 -3.12
N ARG A 63 1.35 -0.99 -2.47
CA ARG A 63 0.82 0.37 -2.33
C ARG A 63 1.82 1.37 -2.88
N LYS A 64 1.33 2.40 -3.53
CA LYS A 64 2.09 3.60 -3.87
C LYS A 64 1.55 4.75 -3.03
N PRO A 65 2.37 5.41 -2.20
CA PRO A 65 1.92 6.57 -1.44
C PRO A 65 1.61 7.74 -2.37
N SER A 66 0.56 8.52 -2.05
CA SER A 66 0.16 9.69 -2.83
C SER A 66 0.93 10.93 -2.37
N THR A 67 2.20 11.03 -2.74
CA THR A 67 3.13 12.09 -2.33
C THR A 67 3.52 13.04 -3.45
N GLU A 68 2.95 12.89 -4.63
CA GLU A 68 3.26 13.71 -5.81
C GLU A 68 3.11 15.22 -5.57
N LEU A 69 2.15 15.60 -4.71
CA LEU A 69 1.90 17.01 -4.39
C LEU A 69 3.07 17.68 -3.64
N VAL A 70 3.86 16.92 -2.89
CA VAL A 70 4.88 17.43 -1.97
C VAL A 70 6.30 16.92 -2.28
N LYS A 71 6.48 16.11 -3.30
CA LYS A 71 7.74 15.42 -3.60
C LYS A 71 8.96 16.33 -3.82
N ASP A 72 8.72 17.54 -4.30
CA ASP A 72 9.78 18.52 -4.57
C ASP A 72 10.02 19.48 -3.39
N GLN A 73 9.31 19.29 -2.28
CA GLN A 73 9.35 20.16 -1.11
C GLN A 73 9.79 19.40 0.16
N ILE A 74 9.37 18.17 0.32
CA ILE A 74 9.60 17.33 1.50
C ILE A 74 10.49 16.14 1.11
N GLU A 75 11.34 15.71 2.01
CA GLU A 75 12.17 14.52 1.81
C GLU A 75 11.31 13.26 1.70
N ILE A 76 11.55 12.50 0.63
CA ILE A 76 10.81 11.28 0.29
C ILE A 76 11.81 10.15 0.07
N ASP A 77 11.50 8.97 0.59
CA ASP A 77 12.32 7.78 0.40
C ASP A 77 12.22 7.21 -1.03
N PRO A 78 13.10 6.28 -1.45
CA PRO A 78 13.05 5.68 -2.78
C PRO A 78 11.77 4.91 -3.10
N ALA A 79 10.97 4.54 -2.09
CA ALA A 79 9.67 3.89 -2.27
C ALA A 79 8.51 4.90 -2.39
N GLY A 80 8.80 6.19 -2.23
CA GLY A 80 7.85 7.29 -2.38
C GLY A 80 7.20 7.76 -1.08
N TYR A 81 7.62 7.25 0.09
CA TYR A 81 7.06 7.66 1.39
C TYR A 81 7.77 8.89 1.95
N ILE A 82 7.02 9.79 2.58
CA ILE A 82 7.59 10.95 3.29
C ILE A 82 8.45 10.44 4.45
N ILE A 83 9.68 10.94 4.52
CA ILE A 83 10.59 10.61 5.62
C ILE A 83 10.14 11.37 6.87
N ALA A 84 9.69 10.63 7.87
CA ALA A 84 9.32 11.13 9.19
C ALA A 84 9.49 10.01 10.22
N ASP A 85 9.95 10.36 11.40
CA ASP A 85 10.13 9.45 12.52
C ASP A 85 8.84 9.31 13.37
N GLU A 86 8.94 8.75 14.55
CA GLU A 86 7.79 8.58 15.46
C GLU A 86 7.24 9.92 16.01
N SER A 87 7.97 11.02 15.87
CA SER A 87 7.47 12.37 16.17
C SER A 87 6.58 12.93 15.06
N THR A 88 6.50 12.25 13.91
CA THR A 88 5.80 12.67 12.70
C THR A 88 6.37 13.93 12.01
N ARG A 89 7.48 14.47 12.52
CA ARG A 89 8.15 15.65 11.95
C ARG A 89 8.79 15.31 10.62
N THR A 90 8.67 16.21 9.67
CA THR A 90 9.39 16.14 8.39
C THR A 90 10.67 16.96 8.45
N ASN A 91 11.43 17.01 7.36
CA ASN A 91 12.57 17.89 7.21
C ASN A 91 12.21 19.39 7.17
N ILE A 92 10.91 19.73 7.08
CA ILE A 92 10.43 21.12 7.09
C ILE A 92 9.82 21.43 8.46
N PRO A 93 10.34 22.42 9.21
CA PRO A 93 9.77 22.82 10.48
C PRO A 93 8.29 23.21 10.35
N GLY A 94 7.46 22.74 11.28
CA GLY A 94 6.01 22.99 11.29
C GLY A 94 5.20 22.12 10.32
N VAL A 95 5.86 21.23 9.56
CA VAL A 95 5.20 20.27 8.67
C VAL A 95 5.32 18.87 9.21
N PHE A 96 4.19 18.19 9.38
CA PHE A 96 4.09 16.85 9.96
C PHE A 96 3.48 15.89 8.93
N ALA A 97 4.01 14.65 8.88
CA ALA A 97 3.48 13.59 8.03
C ALA A 97 2.87 12.50 8.91
N VAL A 98 1.61 12.15 8.64
CA VAL A 98 0.83 11.20 9.45
C VAL A 98 0.23 10.08 8.60
N GLY A 99 0.05 8.92 9.20
CA GLY A 99 -0.60 7.78 8.56
C GLY A 99 0.27 7.03 7.56
N ASP A 100 -0.39 6.43 6.57
CA ASP A 100 0.23 5.49 5.64
C ASP A 100 1.18 6.14 4.62
N VAL A 101 1.20 7.47 4.54
CA VAL A 101 2.00 8.25 3.57
C VAL A 101 3.46 8.42 4.00
N ARG A 102 3.78 8.22 5.28
CA ARG A 102 5.14 8.35 5.83
C ARG A 102 5.88 7.02 5.98
N THR A 103 7.18 7.10 6.20
CA THR A 103 8.02 5.94 6.57
C THR A 103 7.56 5.36 7.91
N LYS A 104 7.20 4.10 7.93
CA LYS A 104 6.82 3.35 9.14
C LYS A 104 6.77 1.84 8.88
N ALA A 105 6.95 1.06 9.95
CA ALA A 105 6.96 -0.39 9.86
C ALA A 105 5.56 -1.00 9.65
N LEU A 106 4.53 -0.43 10.29
CA LEU A 106 3.17 -0.95 10.27
C LEU A 106 2.17 0.12 9.81
N ARG A 107 1.36 -0.22 8.81
CA ARG A 107 0.34 0.64 8.22
C ARG A 107 -1.04 0.06 8.49
N GLN A 108 -1.70 0.61 9.51
CA GLN A 108 -3.04 0.23 9.97
C GLN A 108 -3.80 1.50 10.40
N VAL A 109 -5.13 1.42 10.44
CA VAL A 109 -5.97 2.54 10.89
C VAL A 109 -5.55 3.03 12.28
N VAL A 110 -5.32 2.12 13.23
CA VAL A 110 -4.90 2.47 14.58
C VAL A 110 -3.57 3.22 14.62
N THR A 111 -2.60 2.85 13.77
CA THR A 111 -1.31 3.56 13.70
C THR A 111 -1.42 4.91 13.01
N ALA A 112 -2.36 5.08 12.08
CA ALA A 112 -2.65 6.38 11.47
C ALA A 112 -3.32 7.33 12.47
N VAL A 113 -4.23 6.83 13.31
CA VAL A 113 -4.84 7.61 14.41
C VAL A 113 -3.80 8.03 15.44
N ALA A 114 -2.90 7.12 15.84
CA ALA A 114 -1.80 7.44 16.77
C ALA A 114 -0.87 8.52 16.21
N ASP A 115 -0.50 8.44 14.93
CA ASP A 115 0.28 9.48 14.26
C ASP A 115 -0.42 10.84 14.34
N GLY A 116 -1.75 10.88 14.12
CA GLY A 116 -2.53 12.12 14.22
C GLY A 116 -2.45 12.75 15.61
N ALA A 117 -2.60 11.96 16.67
CA ALA A 117 -2.47 12.44 18.04
C ALA A 117 -1.05 12.95 18.32
N THR A 118 -0.03 12.24 17.86
CA THR A 118 1.38 12.64 18.00
C THR A 118 1.67 13.96 17.27
N ALA A 119 1.16 14.10 16.04
CA ALA A 119 1.35 15.32 15.25
C ALA A 119 0.73 16.56 15.91
N VAL A 120 -0.46 16.42 16.52
CA VAL A 120 -1.11 17.53 17.26
C VAL A 120 -0.23 17.98 18.41
N HIS A 121 0.27 17.04 19.22
CA HIS A 121 1.16 17.37 20.34
C HIS A 121 2.39 18.17 19.88
N TYR A 122 3.10 17.71 18.85
CA TYR A 122 4.29 18.40 18.34
C TYR A 122 3.97 19.70 17.58
N ALA A 123 2.79 19.82 17.01
CA ALA A 123 2.35 21.07 16.40
C ALA A 123 2.08 22.14 17.47
N GLU A 124 1.49 21.77 18.62
CA GLU A 124 1.32 22.67 19.77
C GLU A 124 2.67 23.13 20.32
N GLU A 125 3.64 22.24 20.49
CA GLU A 125 5.00 22.60 20.89
C GLU A 125 5.67 23.59 19.91
N TYR A 126 5.54 23.32 18.60
CA TYR A 126 6.08 24.19 17.57
C TYR A 126 5.48 25.59 17.63
N LEU A 127 4.16 25.70 17.77
CA LEU A 127 3.46 26.98 17.87
C LEU A 127 3.78 27.74 19.16
N ALA A 128 4.10 27.03 20.25
CA ALA A 128 4.54 27.62 21.51
C ALA A 128 6.01 28.13 21.49
N GLY A 129 6.71 28.00 20.36
CA GLY A 129 8.12 28.38 20.22
C GLY A 129 9.10 27.40 20.85
N GLY A 130 8.65 26.18 21.10
CA GLY A 130 9.44 25.08 21.67
C GLY A 130 10.16 24.30 20.57
N MET A 131 11.19 24.88 19.96
CA MET A 131 12.23 24.14 19.20
C MET A 131 13.59 24.63 19.59
#